data_588197fdd011403fe25b822bc7cda8fa
#
_entry.id   588197fdd011403fe25b822bc7cda8fa
#
_cell.length_a   1.000
_cell.length_b   1.000
_cell.length_c   1.000
_cell.angle_alpha   90.00
_cell.angle_beta   90.00
_cell.angle_gamma   90.00
#
_symmetry.space_group_name_H-M   'P 1'
#
loop_
_entity.id
_entity.type
_entity.pdbx_description
1 polymer ?
#
loop_
_entity_poly.entity_id
_entity_poly.type
_entity_poly.pdbx_seq_one_letter_code
_entity_poly.pdbx_strand_id
1 'polypeptide(L)'
;MPPENKDAALLPFRFDGKWLMIHRPQNGLGGSIWLAESPDLRHWGKNRLVMTPRLGAWWDANRIGIGSPLIRTNRGWLMLYHASRQTAAGCLYRIGAALLDLEHPDRCLKRGDEWILGPLEDYERLGDVGDVIFTCGHTIGDDGDEINVYYGGADTCIALARGRISEILDWLETHSSVSGRPEAMS
;
A
#
# COMPACT_ATOMS: atom_id res chain seq x y z
N MET A 1 7.88 12.18 14.53
CA MET A 1 8.11 11.20 13.46
C MET A 1 9.61 11.03 13.28
N PRO A 2 10.12 9.86 12.90
CA PRO A 2 11.54 9.70 12.60
C PRO A 2 11.97 10.62 11.45
N PRO A 3 13.26 11.00 11.35
CA PRO A 3 13.73 11.96 10.34
C PRO A 3 13.54 11.47 8.90
N GLU A 4 13.53 10.16 8.67
CA GLU A 4 13.21 9.57 7.36
C GLU A 4 11.82 8.97 7.38
N ASN A 5 10.91 9.57 6.62
CA ASN A 5 9.53 9.12 6.48
C ASN A 5 9.06 9.37 5.05
N LYS A 6 8.52 8.36 4.41
CA LYS A 6 8.09 8.37 3.00
C LYS A 6 6.69 7.80 2.84
N ASP A 7 6.19 7.82 1.62
CA ASP A 7 4.97 7.13 1.22
C ASP A 7 3.81 7.46 2.15
N ALA A 8 3.55 8.74 2.30
CA ALA A 8 2.48 9.24 3.16
C ALA A 8 1.22 9.56 2.36
N ALA A 9 0.08 9.13 2.87
CA ALA A 9 -1.22 9.49 2.34
C ALA A 9 -2.19 9.83 3.47
N LEU A 10 -2.88 10.97 3.33
CA LEU A 10 -3.87 11.43 4.27
C LEU A 10 -5.22 10.78 3.95
N LEU A 11 -5.94 10.31 4.96
CA LEU A 11 -7.34 9.94 4.80
C LEU A 11 -8.16 11.23 4.58
N PRO A 12 -9.09 11.26 3.61
CA PRO A 12 -9.76 12.49 3.19
C PRO A 12 -10.84 13.00 4.16
N PHE A 13 -10.95 12.43 5.34
CA PHE A 13 -11.92 12.84 6.38
C PHE A 13 -11.36 12.54 7.77
N ARG A 14 -12.02 13.09 8.78
CA ARG A 14 -11.68 12.85 10.19
C ARG A 14 -12.29 11.53 10.68
N PHE A 15 -11.51 10.78 11.42
CA PHE A 15 -11.90 9.58 12.12
C PHE A 15 -11.93 9.90 13.64
N ASP A 16 -13.07 9.78 14.28
CA ASP A 16 -13.26 10.20 15.67
C ASP A 16 -12.75 11.62 15.97
N GLY A 17 -13.03 12.55 15.03
CA GLY A 17 -12.61 13.94 15.15
C GLY A 17 -11.13 14.21 14.85
N LYS A 18 -10.34 13.19 14.52
CA LYS A 18 -8.90 13.30 14.20
C LYS A 18 -8.61 13.01 12.74
N TRP A 19 -7.57 13.58 12.24
CA TRP A 19 -6.98 13.23 10.95
C TRP A 19 -6.14 11.98 11.09
N LEU A 20 -6.23 11.11 10.10
CA LEU A 20 -5.39 9.91 9.98
C LEU A 20 -4.49 10.02 8.77
N MET A 21 -3.25 9.60 8.95
CA MET A 21 -2.26 9.50 7.87
C MET A 21 -1.65 8.11 7.90
N ILE A 22 -1.68 7.46 6.78
CA ILE A 22 -0.91 6.25 6.57
C ILE A 22 0.45 6.63 6.02
N HIS A 23 1.53 6.02 6.52
CA HIS A 23 2.88 6.43 6.16
C HIS A 23 3.89 5.30 6.38
N ARG A 24 5.11 5.47 5.88
CA ARG A 24 6.20 4.52 6.03
C ARG A 24 7.43 5.18 6.65
N PRO A 25 7.57 5.18 7.98
CA PRO A 25 8.82 5.56 8.61
C PRO A 25 9.93 4.57 8.27
N GLN A 26 11.10 5.09 7.96
CA GLN A 26 12.30 4.28 7.77
C GLN A 26 12.86 3.91 9.17
N ASN A 27 12.95 2.64 9.44
CA ASN A 27 13.64 2.12 10.62
C ASN A 27 14.61 1.02 10.17
N GLY A 28 15.53 0.62 11.03
CA GLY A 28 16.54 -0.39 10.73
C GLY A 28 15.99 -1.79 10.42
N LEU A 29 14.67 -2.01 10.54
CA LEU A 29 13.98 -3.28 10.28
C LEU A 29 13.28 -3.32 8.91
N GLY A 30 13.51 -2.33 8.05
CA GLY A 30 12.85 -2.21 6.74
C GLY A 30 11.68 -1.22 6.74
N GLY A 31 10.96 -1.15 5.62
CA GLY A 31 9.82 -0.24 5.45
C GLY A 31 8.51 -0.93 5.75
N SER A 32 7.91 -0.63 6.89
CA SER A 32 6.56 -1.08 7.28
C SER A 32 5.55 0.06 7.16
N ILE A 33 4.28 -0.27 6.96
CA ILE A 33 3.19 0.70 6.87
C ILE A 33 2.63 0.97 8.27
N TRP A 34 2.52 2.25 8.61
CA TRP A 34 2.04 2.74 9.90
C TRP A 34 0.88 3.71 9.71
N LEU A 35 0.06 3.86 10.74
CA LEU A 35 -1.01 4.84 10.86
C LEU A 35 -0.67 5.81 11.97
N ALA A 36 -0.78 7.12 11.70
CA ALA A 36 -0.61 8.18 12.68
C ALA A 36 -1.89 9.00 12.80
N GLU A 37 -2.14 9.56 13.99
CA GLU A 37 -3.26 10.45 14.27
C GLU A 37 -2.77 11.89 14.45
N SER A 38 -3.63 12.86 14.04
CA SER A 38 -3.41 14.27 14.33
C SER A 38 -4.73 14.99 14.63
N PRO A 39 -4.79 15.87 15.64
CA PRO A 39 -5.94 16.72 15.89
C PRO A 39 -6.02 17.90 14.90
N ASP A 40 -4.91 18.34 14.30
CA ASP A 40 -4.76 19.64 13.65
C ASP A 40 -3.89 19.65 12.37
N LEU A 41 -3.48 18.45 11.87
CA LEU A 41 -2.56 18.26 10.73
C LEU A 41 -1.12 18.75 10.97
N ARG A 42 -0.80 19.24 12.16
CA ARG A 42 0.54 19.73 12.53
C ARG A 42 1.23 18.79 13.51
N HIS A 43 0.48 18.34 14.51
CA HIS A 43 0.98 17.47 15.56
C HIS A 43 0.56 16.03 15.29
N TRP A 44 1.50 15.20 14.85
CA TRP A 44 1.28 13.80 14.53
C TRP A 44 1.82 12.90 15.63
N GLY A 45 1.05 11.87 16.00
CA GLY A 45 1.43 10.93 17.04
C GLY A 45 0.58 9.66 17.02
N LYS A 46 0.61 8.92 18.13
CA LYS A 46 -0.11 7.65 18.28
C LYS A 46 0.11 6.70 17.10
N ASN A 47 1.36 6.53 16.71
CA ASN A 47 1.72 5.65 15.61
C ASN A 47 1.35 4.21 15.94
N ARG A 48 0.58 3.57 15.04
CA ARG A 48 0.17 2.17 15.11
C ARG A 48 0.68 1.45 13.87
N LEU A 49 1.23 0.24 14.06
CA LEU A 49 1.66 -0.60 12.97
C LEU A 49 0.43 -1.18 12.25
N VAL A 50 0.39 -1.02 10.93
CA VAL A 50 -0.68 -1.56 10.07
C VAL A 50 -0.23 -2.85 9.41
N MET A 51 0.94 -2.82 8.77
CA MET A 51 1.43 -3.97 8.00
C MET A 51 2.95 -3.96 7.93
N THR A 52 3.57 -5.15 8.06
CA THR A 52 5.00 -5.39 7.88
C THR A 52 5.30 -6.10 6.56
N PRO A 53 6.53 -6.00 6.02
CA PRO A 53 6.99 -6.94 5.02
C PRO A 53 6.82 -8.38 5.49
N ARG A 54 6.45 -9.31 4.58
CA ARG A 54 6.37 -10.73 4.89
C ARG A 54 7.78 -11.33 4.96
N LEU A 55 7.99 -12.30 5.83
CA LEU A 55 9.28 -13.00 5.93
C LEU A 55 9.39 -14.12 4.90
N GLY A 56 10.60 -14.34 4.36
CA GLY A 56 10.90 -15.46 3.48
C GLY A 56 10.74 -15.13 2.00
N ALA A 57 10.16 -16.05 1.22
CA ALA A 57 10.17 -15.99 -0.24
C ALA A 57 9.04 -15.15 -0.87
N TRP A 58 8.36 -14.34 -0.09
CA TRP A 58 7.27 -13.51 -0.58
C TRP A 58 7.76 -12.37 -1.49
N TRP A 59 6.90 -11.95 -2.41
CA TRP A 59 7.17 -10.84 -3.33
C TRP A 59 7.32 -9.49 -2.63
N ASP A 60 6.76 -9.35 -1.44
CA ASP A 60 6.74 -8.15 -0.59
C ASP A 60 7.59 -8.31 0.69
N ALA A 61 8.70 -9.06 0.59
CA ALA A 61 9.49 -9.47 1.74
C ALA A 61 10.47 -8.43 2.28
N ASN A 62 10.83 -7.39 1.50
CA ASN A 62 11.87 -6.45 1.94
C ASN A 62 11.30 -5.11 2.41
N ARG A 63 10.39 -4.52 1.63
CA ARG A 63 9.86 -3.19 1.91
C ARG A 63 8.46 -3.07 1.34
N ILE A 64 7.57 -2.43 2.09
CA ILE A 64 6.23 -2.10 1.64
C ILE A 64 5.94 -0.63 1.87
N GLY A 65 5.15 -0.01 1.00
CA GLY A 65 4.80 1.39 1.10
C GLY A 65 3.53 1.72 0.32
N ILE A 66 2.99 2.90 0.51
CA ILE A 66 1.82 3.37 -0.21
C ILE A 66 2.11 4.69 -0.91
N GLY A 67 1.39 4.97 -1.99
CA GLY A 67 1.46 6.25 -2.71
C GLY A 67 0.08 6.86 -2.93
N SER A 68 -0.98 6.18 -2.51
CA SER A 68 -2.36 6.65 -2.67
C SER A 68 -3.15 6.53 -1.37
N PRO A 69 -4.15 7.38 -1.12
CA PRO A 69 -5.06 7.25 0.02
C PRO A 69 -5.78 5.91 0.05
N LEU A 70 -6.31 5.54 1.21
CA LEU A 70 -7.19 4.39 1.34
C LEU A 70 -8.52 4.64 0.64
N ILE A 71 -9.08 3.62 0.01
CA ILE A 71 -10.37 3.65 -0.68
C ILE A 71 -11.42 3.04 0.24
N ARG A 72 -12.44 3.83 0.60
CA ARG A 72 -13.54 3.33 1.41
C ARG A 72 -14.46 2.45 0.56
N THR A 73 -14.71 1.24 1.02
CA THR A 73 -15.65 0.29 0.42
C THR A 73 -16.65 -0.20 1.47
N ASN A 74 -17.65 -0.94 1.06
CA ASN A 74 -18.59 -1.59 2.00
C ASN A 74 -17.99 -2.80 2.73
N ARG A 75 -16.82 -3.32 2.28
CA ARG A 75 -16.13 -4.47 2.89
C ARG A 75 -14.96 -4.07 3.78
N GLY A 76 -14.50 -2.82 3.71
CA GLY A 76 -13.31 -2.33 4.43
C GLY A 76 -12.63 -1.18 3.70
N TRP A 77 -11.45 -0.78 4.17
CA TRP A 77 -10.57 0.16 3.49
C TRP A 77 -9.67 -0.62 2.54
N LEU A 78 -9.89 -0.48 1.23
CA LEU A 78 -8.99 -1.03 0.23
C LEU A 78 -7.72 -0.20 0.19
N MET A 79 -6.59 -0.84 0.38
CA MET A 79 -5.25 -0.29 0.31
C MET A 79 -4.51 -0.87 -0.89
N LEU A 80 -4.12 0.00 -1.83
CA LEU A 80 -3.16 -0.34 -2.87
C LEU A 80 -1.77 0.03 -2.37
N TYR A 81 -0.88 -0.95 -2.25
CA TYR A 81 0.47 -0.75 -1.76
C TYR A 81 1.49 -1.27 -2.74
N HIS A 82 2.64 -0.62 -2.81
CA HIS A 82 3.78 -1.16 -3.52
C HIS A 82 4.72 -1.89 -2.58
N ALA A 83 5.41 -2.87 -3.10
CA ALA A 83 6.36 -3.63 -2.32
C ALA A 83 7.57 -4.04 -3.14
N SER A 84 8.68 -4.24 -2.46
CA SER A 84 9.91 -4.67 -3.08
C SER A 84 10.41 -5.99 -2.53
N ARG A 85 11.08 -6.75 -3.40
CA ARG A 85 11.86 -7.91 -3.05
C ARG A 85 13.25 -7.81 -3.68
N GLN A 86 14.27 -7.90 -2.85
CA GLN A 86 15.65 -7.99 -3.31
C GLN A 86 15.95 -9.41 -3.80
N THR A 87 16.48 -9.52 -5.00
CA THR A 87 16.95 -10.78 -5.61
C THR A 87 18.39 -10.63 -6.05
N ALA A 88 19.01 -11.75 -6.44
CA ALA A 88 20.35 -11.71 -7.03
C ALA A 88 20.42 -10.92 -8.35
N ALA A 89 19.30 -10.84 -9.08
CA ALA A 89 19.19 -10.12 -10.35
C ALA A 89 18.78 -8.65 -10.21
N GLY A 90 18.50 -8.17 -8.99
CA GLY A 90 18.06 -6.81 -8.74
C GLY A 90 16.85 -6.73 -7.80
N CYS A 91 16.28 -5.54 -7.68
CA CYS A 91 15.12 -5.29 -6.83
C CYS A 91 13.85 -5.33 -7.68
N LEU A 92 12.93 -6.21 -7.33
CA LEU A 92 11.62 -6.32 -7.97
C LEU A 92 10.61 -5.45 -7.21
N TYR A 93 9.91 -4.56 -7.91
CA TYR A 93 8.79 -3.77 -7.37
C TYR A 93 7.47 -4.18 -8.02
N ARG A 94 6.45 -4.32 -7.20
CA ARG A 94 5.09 -4.73 -7.59
C ARG A 94 4.05 -3.94 -6.78
N ILE A 95 2.83 -3.89 -7.30
CA ILE A 95 1.68 -3.32 -6.60
C ILE A 95 0.76 -4.46 -6.17
N GLY A 96 0.40 -4.48 -4.90
CA GLY A 96 -0.55 -5.41 -4.32
C GLY A 96 -1.74 -4.71 -3.69
N ALA A 97 -2.68 -5.50 -3.20
CA ALA A 97 -3.88 -5.04 -2.53
C ALA A 97 -4.01 -5.65 -1.13
N ALA A 98 -4.56 -4.87 -0.22
CA ALA A 98 -4.95 -5.31 1.12
C ALA A 98 -6.26 -4.65 1.53
N LEU A 99 -7.01 -5.30 2.42
CA LEU A 99 -8.25 -4.79 2.98
C LEU A 99 -8.05 -4.55 4.48
N LEU A 100 -8.32 -3.33 4.93
CA LEU A 100 -8.24 -2.94 6.34
C LEU A 100 -9.64 -2.80 6.93
N ASP A 101 -9.75 -2.94 8.25
CA ASP A 101 -11.00 -2.81 8.98
C ASP A 101 -11.55 -1.37 8.91
N LEU A 102 -12.88 -1.22 8.78
CA LEU A 102 -13.53 0.09 8.67
C LEU A 102 -13.44 0.91 9.96
N GLU A 103 -13.54 0.27 11.11
CA GLU A 103 -13.52 0.93 12.42
C GLU A 103 -12.10 1.01 12.98
N HIS A 104 -11.25 0.06 12.60
CA HIS A 104 -9.87 -0.06 13.03
C HIS A 104 -8.92 -0.14 11.82
N PRO A 105 -8.65 0.99 11.12
CA PRO A 105 -7.85 0.99 9.90
C PRO A 105 -6.37 0.58 10.11
N ASP A 106 -5.94 0.37 11.34
CA ASP A 106 -4.67 -0.26 11.70
C ASP A 106 -4.73 -1.80 11.70
N ARG A 107 -5.93 -2.40 11.47
CA ARG A 107 -6.08 -3.86 11.37
C ARG A 107 -6.19 -4.28 9.91
N CYS A 108 -5.25 -5.06 9.43
CA CYS A 108 -5.33 -5.71 8.14
C CYS A 108 -6.22 -6.96 8.23
N LEU A 109 -7.31 -6.98 7.46
CA LEU A 109 -8.25 -8.10 7.39
C LEU A 109 -7.82 -9.13 6.35
N LYS A 110 -7.36 -8.63 5.19
CA LYS A 110 -6.92 -9.45 4.05
C LYS A 110 -5.72 -8.81 3.38
N ARG A 111 -4.80 -9.63 2.90
CA ARG A 111 -3.62 -9.21 2.14
C ARG A 111 -3.40 -10.19 1.00
N GLY A 112 -3.39 -9.70 -0.22
CA GLY A 112 -3.16 -10.51 -1.40
C GLY A 112 -1.85 -11.29 -1.32
N ASP A 113 -1.90 -12.57 -1.63
CA ASP A 113 -0.72 -13.44 -1.63
C ASP A 113 0.18 -13.16 -2.83
N GLU A 114 -0.41 -12.63 -3.91
CA GLU A 114 0.28 -12.19 -5.09
C GLU A 114 0.05 -10.68 -5.32
N TRP A 115 0.78 -10.13 -6.28
CA TRP A 115 0.59 -8.75 -6.74
C TRP A 115 -0.56 -8.67 -7.74
N ILE A 116 -1.21 -7.51 -7.82
CA ILE A 116 -2.24 -7.21 -8.82
C ILE A 116 -1.68 -6.50 -10.06
N LEU A 117 -0.49 -5.89 -9.95
CA LEU A 117 0.18 -5.22 -11.06
C LEU A 117 1.70 -5.39 -10.92
N GLY A 118 2.34 -5.80 -12.00
CA GLY A 118 3.79 -5.95 -12.11
C GLY A 118 4.31 -5.37 -13.44
N PRO A 119 5.61 -5.08 -13.60
CA PRO A 119 6.15 -4.57 -14.84
C PRO A 119 5.98 -5.57 -15.99
N LEU A 120 5.31 -5.15 -17.05
CA LEU A 120 5.06 -5.93 -18.26
C LEU A 120 5.56 -5.20 -19.52
N GLU A 121 5.33 -3.89 -19.58
CA GLU A 121 5.64 -3.06 -20.74
C GLU A 121 7.10 -2.57 -20.71
N ASP A 122 7.62 -2.21 -21.87
CA ASP A 122 9.00 -1.76 -21.99
C ASP A 122 9.29 -0.51 -21.13
N TYR A 123 8.34 0.42 -21.05
CA TYR A 123 8.49 1.63 -20.24
C TYR A 123 8.44 1.37 -18.71
N GLU A 124 8.04 0.18 -18.29
CA GLU A 124 8.08 -0.27 -16.89
C GLU A 124 9.36 -1.03 -16.57
N ARG A 125 10.01 -1.56 -17.61
CA ARG A 125 11.17 -2.44 -17.52
C ARG A 125 12.48 -1.74 -17.85
N LEU A 126 12.43 -0.68 -18.66
CA LEU A 126 13.58 0.05 -19.17
C LEU A 126 13.48 1.53 -18.75
N GLY A 127 14.40 1.99 -17.91
CA GLY A 127 14.45 3.36 -17.40
C GLY A 127 15.59 3.54 -16.40
N ASP A 128 15.50 4.57 -15.58
CA ASP A 128 16.51 4.87 -14.55
C ASP A 128 16.64 3.74 -13.54
N VAL A 129 15.53 3.10 -13.19
CA VAL A 129 15.49 1.87 -12.38
C VAL A 129 14.55 0.87 -13.06
N GLY A 130 15.11 -0.10 -13.74
CA GLY A 130 14.34 -1.11 -14.48
C GLY A 130 13.52 -2.05 -13.58
N ASP A 131 12.44 -2.59 -14.15
CA ASP A 131 11.52 -3.54 -13.49
C ASP A 131 10.85 -3.00 -12.22
N VAL A 132 10.57 -1.69 -12.18
CA VAL A 132 9.99 -0.99 -11.03
C VAL A 132 8.66 -0.37 -11.39
N ILE A 133 7.63 -0.68 -10.59
CA ILE A 133 6.37 0.05 -10.54
C ILE A 133 5.97 0.35 -9.10
N PHE A 134 5.40 1.53 -8.86
CA PHE A 134 4.93 1.93 -7.54
C PHE A 134 3.73 2.87 -7.63
N THR A 135 2.84 2.79 -6.65
CA THR A 135 1.61 3.61 -6.61
C THR A 135 1.95 5.09 -6.42
N CYS A 136 1.29 5.96 -7.22
CA CYS A 136 1.38 7.42 -7.07
C CYS A 136 0.05 8.03 -6.62
N GLY A 137 -1.07 7.46 -7.06
CA GLY A 137 -2.40 7.96 -6.73
C GLY A 137 -3.49 7.17 -7.45
N HIS A 138 -4.75 7.52 -7.19
CA HIS A 138 -5.89 6.95 -7.91
C HIS A 138 -7.01 7.97 -8.07
N THR A 139 -7.90 7.71 -9.02
CA THR A 139 -9.23 8.33 -9.12
C THR A 139 -10.29 7.25 -9.23
N ILE A 140 -11.49 7.54 -8.73
CA ILE A 140 -12.65 6.65 -8.79
C ILE A 140 -13.62 7.22 -9.82
N GLY A 141 -14.16 6.35 -10.67
CA GLY A 141 -15.19 6.70 -11.64
C GLY A 141 -16.51 7.07 -10.99
N ASP A 142 -17.42 7.69 -11.76
CA ASP A 142 -18.73 8.14 -11.27
C ASP A 142 -19.61 6.99 -10.81
N ASP A 143 -19.36 5.76 -11.29
CA ASP A 143 -20.07 4.54 -10.86
C ASP A 143 -19.61 4.04 -9.47
N GLY A 144 -18.56 4.64 -8.90
CA GLY A 144 -17.98 4.27 -7.61
C GLY A 144 -17.20 2.95 -7.61
N ASP A 145 -17.03 2.30 -8.76
CA ASP A 145 -16.39 0.99 -8.91
C ASP A 145 -15.21 1.00 -9.88
N GLU A 146 -15.25 1.78 -10.95
CA GLU A 146 -14.08 1.97 -11.82
C GLU A 146 -12.96 2.67 -11.06
N ILE A 147 -11.75 2.12 -11.13
CA ILE A 147 -10.56 2.72 -10.54
C ILE A 147 -9.48 2.96 -11.60
N ASN A 148 -8.96 4.18 -11.62
CA ASN A 148 -7.79 4.57 -12.39
C ASN A 148 -6.60 4.67 -11.42
N VAL A 149 -5.63 3.79 -11.54
CA VAL A 149 -4.42 3.76 -10.72
C VAL A 149 -3.28 4.41 -11.49
N TYR A 150 -2.80 5.54 -11.00
CA TYR A 150 -1.60 6.19 -11.51
C TYR A 150 -0.39 5.61 -10.80
N TYR A 151 0.61 5.21 -11.57
CA TYR A 151 1.83 4.59 -11.04
C TYR A 151 3.07 5.06 -11.76
N GLY A 152 4.20 5.06 -11.05
CA GLY A 152 5.51 5.28 -11.64
C GLY A 152 6.01 4.02 -12.32
N GLY A 153 6.57 4.13 -13.52
CA GLY A 153 7.19 3.05 -14.27
C GLY A 153 8.68 3.32 -14.51
N ALA A 154 9.52 2.33 -14.17
CA ALA A 154 10.98 2.32 -14.31
C ALA A 154 11.70 3.60 -13.81
N ASP A 155 11.11 4.28 -12.81
CA ASP A 155 11.56 5.57 -12.24
C ASP A 155 11.68 6.71 -13.28
N THR A 156 11.01 6.58 -14.43
CA THR A 156 11.16 7.48 -15.58
C THR A 156 9.84 8.12 -16.02
N CYS A 157 8.72 7.42 -15.89
CA CYS A 157 7.42 7.89 -16.36
C CYS A 157 6.29 7.64 -15.38
N ILE A 158 5.15 8.29 -15.63
CA ILE A 158 3.88 8.02 -14.98
C ILE A 158 2.97 7.30 -15.98
N ALA A 159 2.41 6.19 -15.55
CA ALA A 159 1.49 5.38 -16.33
C ALA A 159 0.14 5.23 -15.64
N LEU A 160 -0.85 4.68 -16.35
CA LEU A 160 -2.22 4.50 -15.90
C LEU A 160 -2.67 3.05 -16.12
N ALA A 161 -3.11 2.41 -15.05
CA ALA A 161 -3.84 1.15 -15.10
C ALA A 161 -5.31 1.39 -14.72
N ARG A 162 -6.23 0.64 -15.36
CA ARG A 162 -7.66 0.67 -15.06
C ARG A 162 -8.12 -0.69 -14.58
N GLY A 163 -9.09 -0.67 -13.67
CA GLY A 163 -9.71 -1.87 -13.12
C GLY A 163 -11.01 -1.57 -12.41
N ARG A 164 -11.53 -2.55 -11.69
CA ARG A 164 -12.74 -2.41 -10.87
C ARG A 164 -12.44 -2.75 -9.41
N ILE A 165 -12.93 -1.91 -8.50
CA ILE A 165 -12.77 -2.12 -7.06
C ILE A 165 -13.42 -3.44 -6.65
N SER A 166 -14.61 -3.73 -7.18
CA SER A 166 -15.32 -4.99 -6.92
C SER A 166 -14.50 -6.22 -7.29
N GLU A 167 -13.82 -6.22 -8.45
CA GLU A 167 -12.97 -7.33 -8.88
C GLU A 167 -11.75 -7.51 -7.98
N ILE A 168 -11.11 -6.42 -7.53
CA ILE A 168 -9.99 -6.47 -6.59
C ILE A 168 -10.45 -7.05 -5.24
N LEU A 169 -11.62 -6.65 -4.76
CA LEU A 169 -12.19 -7.15 -3.51
C LEU A 169 -12.55 -8.64 -3.60
N ASP A 170 -13.15 -9.08 -4.71
CA ASP A 170 -13.50 -10.48 -4.94
C ASP A 170 -12.24 -11.35 -5.10
N TRP A 171 -11.20 -10.81 -5.75
CA TRP A 171 -9.91 -11.47 -5.82
C TRP A 171 -9.28 -11.63 -4.42
N LEU A 172 -9.33 -10.62 -3.57
CA LEU A 172 -8.85 -10.69 -2.19
C LEU A 172 -9.58 -11.76 -1.35
N GLU A 173 -10.85 -12.07 -1.63
CA GLU A 173 -11.57 -13.13 -0.91
C GLU A 173 -10.95 -14.52 -1.13
N THR A 174 -10.41 -14.76 -2.31
CA THR A 174 -9.92 -16.08 -2.73
C THR A 174 -8.39 -16.20 -2.77
N HIS A 175 -7.66 -15.06 -2.81
CA HIS A 175 -6.21 -15.02 -3.00
C HIS A 175 -5.51 -14.29 -1.84
N SER A 176 -6.07 -14.30 -0.66
CA SER A 176 -5.41 -13.72 0.51
C SER A 176 -5.21 -14.73 1.61
N SER A 177 -4.01 -14.80 2.14
CA SER A 177 -3.80 -15.33 3.47
C SER A 177 -4.42 -14.36 4.48
N VAL A 178 -5.13 -14.88 5.48
CA VAL A 178 -5.57 -14.07 6.61
C VAL A 178 -4.30 -13.59 7.30
N SER A 179 -4.01 -12.31 7.20
CA SER A 179 -2.96 -11.72 8.00
C SER A 179 -3.47 -11.70 9.45
N GLY A 180 -3.12 -12.74 10.20
CA GLY A 180 -3.24 -12.69 11.65
C GLY A 180 -2.56 -11.41 12.16
N ARG A 181 -2.95 -10.93 13.34
CA ARG A 181 -2.25 -9.89 14.10
C ARG A 181 -0.75 -10.03 13.88
N PRO A 182 0.02 -8.92 13.72
CA PRO A 182 1.45 -9.02 13.90
C PRO A 182 1.68 -9.74 15.23
N GLU A 183 2.36 -10.88 15.18
CA GLU A 183 2.78 -11.56 16.40
C GLU A 183 3.49 -10.52 17.24
N ALA A 184 2.97 -10.26 18.44
CA ALA A 184 3.60 -9.37 19.38
C ALA A 184 5.01 -9.92 19.58
N MET A 185 6.00 -9.16 19.16
CA MET A 185 7.40 -9.47 19.47
C MET A 185 7.51 -9.50 21.00
N SER A 186 7.55 -10.73 21.55
CA SER A 186 7.86 -11.00 22.97
C SER A 186 9.30 -10.69 23.28
#